data_d6e6ee8cc0114a7fc4e9868430002a55
#
_entry.id   d6e6ee8cc0114a7fc4e9868430002a55
#
_cell.length_a   1.000
_cell.length_b   1.000
_cell.length_c   1.000
_cell.angle_alpha   90.00
_cell.angle_beta   90.00
_cell.angle_gamma   90.00
#
_symmetry.space_group_name_H-M   'P 1'
#
loop_
_entity.id
_entity.type
_entity.pdbx_description
1 polymer ?
#
loop_
_entity_poly.entity_id
_entity_poly.type
_entity_poly.pdbx_seq_one_letter_code
_entity_poly.pdbx_strand_id
1 'polypeptide(L)'
;MAAVAGRLGVAPSTLRTWDRRYDLGPSERVAGAHRRYSDVDVARLLIMRRLTLEGVAPSDAASIARSASVSADALRRPALPPALAQAALYPAGETASTNAAAAAIRLDQGACTRILEDAANETSITQWWDSVIEPALALIGARSVLARPGDDPETVVAAAGLATLRHRRASGLYPAAEIASRCVLLWTTGSGLWAMRLHGLAAALVEQGVGARVLTGERDIAHLRQTVELIEPIALVMLARVPARDLAVIGSLHVSHPELPVIVGVDSDADADPLPWGPLVRPALTFGGILREVLAIAR
;
A
#
# COMPACT_ATOMS: atom_id res chain seq x y z
N MET A 1 7.96 9.83 31.73
CA MET A 1 8.15 10.73 30.56
C MET A 1 9.08 10.12 29.52
N ALA A 2 10.28 9.66 29.84
CA ALA A 2 11.20 9.04 28.91
C ALA A 2 10.60 7.81 28.19
N ALA A 3 9.92 6.93 28.93
CA ALA A 3 9.26 5.75 28.36
C ALA A 3 8.13 6.13 27.37
N VAL A 4 7.35 7.18 27.66
CA VAL A 4 6.30 7.68 26.76
C VAL A 4 6.93 8.35 25.54
N ALA A 5 7.99 9.11 25.68
CA ALA A 5 8.74 9.70 24.59
C ALA A 5 9.30 8.64 23.64
N GLY A 6 9.91 7.58 24.21
CA GLY A 6 10.37 6.42 23.43
C GLY A 6 9.24 5.69 22.70
N ARG A 7 8.11 5.48 23.38
CA ARG A 7 6.92 4.84 22.78
C ARG A 7 6.32 5.68 21.64
N LEU A 8 6.40 7.00 21.76
CA LEU A 8 5.91 7.94 20.73
C LEU A 8 6.96 8.24 19.64
N GLY A 9 8.21 7.79 19.79
CA GLY A 9 9.27 8.13 18.85
C GLY A 9 9.55 9.63 18.74
N VAL A 10 9.41 10.38 19.84
CA VAL A 10 9.70 11.82 19.93
C VAL A 10 10.68 12.12 21.05
N ALA A 11 11.39 13.25 20.94
CA ALA A 11 12.28 13.67 22.01
C ALA A 11 11.49 14.04 23.30
N PRO A 12 12.03 13.78 24.50
CA PRO A 12 11.40 14.22 25.76
C PRO A 12 11.15 15.74 25.83
N SER A 13 11.96 16.53 25.15
CA SER A 13 11.77 17.97 25.00
C SER A 13 10.51 18.34 24.19
N THR A 14 10.19 17.55 23.19
CA THR A 14 8.96 17.71 22.38
C THR A 14 7.72 17.49 23.26
N LEU A 15 7.69 16.45 24.09
CA LEU A 15 6.58 16.21 25.01
C LEU A 15 6.40 17.34 26.03
N ARG A 16 7.50 17.92 26.53
CA ARG A 16 7.42 19.10 27.42
C ARG A 16 6.86 20.32 26.70
N THR A 17 7.19 20.48 25.42
CA THR A 17 6.65 21.57 24.59
C THR A 17 5.16 21.39 24.34
N TRP A 18 4.72 20.17 24.05
CA TRP A 18 3.31 19.83 23.85
C TRP A 18 2.49 19.98 25.13
N ASP A 19 3.04 19.57 26.28
CA ASP A 19 2.44 19.83 27.60
C ASP A 19 2.25 21.33 27.82
N ARG A 20 3.34 22.11 27.71
CA ARG A 20 3.31 23.54 28.03
C ARG A 20 2.51 24.40 27.07
N ARG A 21 2.59 24.13 25.74
CA ARG A 21 1.96 24.96 24.72
C ARG A 21 0.54 24.54 24.37
N TYR A 22 0.23 23.28 24.50
CA TYR A 22 -1.01 22.68 23.99
C TYR A 22 -1.81 21.92 25.03
N ASP A 23 -1.36 21.93 26.30
CA ASP A 23 -2.02 21.23 27.41
C ASP A 23 -2.24 19.73 27.14
N LEU A 24 -1.25 19.10 26.46
CA LEU A 24 -1.20 17.67 26.19
C LEU A 24 -0.19 16.99 27.14
N GLY A 25 -0.32 17.26 28.43
CA GLY A 25 0.50 16.70 29.50
C GLY A 25 -0.18 15.56 30.26
N PRO A 26 0.51 15.02 31.31
CA PRO A 26 -0.03 13.97 32.14
C PRO A 26 -1.20 14.45 32.99
N SER A 27 -2.34 13.78 32.86
CA SER A 27 -3.59 14.13 33.58
C SER A 27 -3.60 13.63 35.01
N GLU A 28 -2.84 12.58 35.36
CA GLU A 28 -2.78 12.05 36.74
C GLU A 28 -1.83 12.84 37.61
N ARG A 29 -2.39 13.57 38.55
CA ARG A 29 -1.64 14.30 39.59
C ARG A 29 -1.81 13.60 40.93
N VAL A 30 -0.80 12.83 41.33
CA VAL A 30 -0.71 12.33 42.70
C VAL A 30 0.24 13.26 43.49
N ALA A 31 -0.23 13.82 44.58
CA ALA A 31 0.58 14.70 45.43
C ALA A 31 1.83 13.96 45.90
N GLY A 32 3.02 14.49 45.58
CA GLY A 32 4.30 13.90 45.97
C GLY A 32 4.86 12.82 45.06
N ALA A 33 4.19 12.42 43.97
CA ALA A 33 4.68 11.42 43.03
C ALA A 33 5.02 12.03 41.64
N HIS A 34 5.89 11.34 40.88
CA HIS A 34 6.18 11.72 39.49
C HIS A 34 4.90 11.67 38.64
N ARG A 35 4.67 12.74 37.89
CA ARG A 35 3.56 12.84 36.93
C ARG A 35 3.54 11.62 35.99
N ARG A 36 2.40 10.93 35.93
CA ARG A 36 2.19 9.79 35.05
C ARG A 36 1.20 10.13 33.96
N TYR A 37 1.51 9.69 32.77
CA TYR A 37 0.58 9.74 31.62
C TYR A 37 -0.41 8.60 31.76
N SER A 38 -1.69 8.92 31.75
CA SER A 38 -2.75 7.93 31.61
C SER A 38 -2.78 7.37 30.17
N ASP A 39 -3.48 6.27 29.97
CA ASP A 39 -3.68 5.72 28.62
C ASP A 39 -4.37 6.70 27.70
N VAL A 40 -5.30 7.51 28.23
CA VAL A 40 -5.99 8.58 27.51
C VAL A 40 -5.01 9.67 27.06
N ASP A 41 -4.09 10.07 27.92
CA ASP A 41 -3.06 11.07 27.58
C ASP A 41 -2.15 10.56 26.47
N VAL A 42 -1.73 9.29 26.55
CA VAL A 42 -0.90 8.64 25.52
C VAL A 42 -1.64 8.60 24.18
N ALA A 43 -2.94 8.30 24.17
CA ALA A 43 -3.73 8.28 22.94
C ALA A 43 -3.87 9.68 22.33
N ARG A 44 -4.09 10.72 23.14
CA ARG A 44 -4.11 12.11 22.64
C ARG A 44 -2.77 12.54 22.05
N LEU A 45 -1.66 12.15 22.68
CA LEU A 45 -0.33 12.41 22.16
C LEU A 45 -0.06 11.67 20.84
N LEU A 46 -0.61 10.47 20.64
CA LEU A 46 -0.54 9.73 19.39
C LEU A 46 -1.30 10.46 18.28
N ILE A 47 -2.51 10.96 18.55
CA ILE A 47 -3.30 11.76 17.61
C ILE A 47 -2.52 13.02 17.22
N MET A 48 -1.99 13.75 18.20
CA MET A 48 -1.16 14.94 17.98
C MET A 48 0.01 14.65 17.06
N ARG A 49 0.77 13.58 17.34
CA ARG A 49 1.92 13.17 16.53
C ARG A 49 1.54 12.84 15.10
N ARG A 50 0.49 12.05 14.93
CA ARG A 50 -0.01 11.64 13.62
C ARG A 50 -0.35 12.87 12.78
N LEU A 51 -1.20 13.76 13.28
CA LEU A 51 -1.62 14.95 12.55
C LEU A 51 -0.45 15.89 12.22
N THR A 52 0.53 15.99 13.13
CA THR A 52 1.74 16.80 12.88
C THR A 52 2.62 16.19 11.78
N LEU A 53 2.69 14.86 11.68
CA LEU A 53 3.40 14.16 10.60
C LEU A 53 2.66 14.28 9.26
N GLU A 54 1.34 14.38 9.29
CA GLU A 54 0.48 14.62 8.12
C GLU A 54 0.50 16.10 7.69
N GLY A 55 1.34 16.95 8.34
CA GLY A 55 1.51 18.36 7.98
C GLY A 55 0.46 19.32 8.56
N VAL A 56 -0.43 18.84 9.43
CA VAL A 56 -1.39 19.71 10.14
C VAL A 56 -0.65 20.63 11.11
N ALA A 57 -1.02 21.91 11.13
CA ALA A 57 -0.42 22.89 12.05
C ALA A 57 -0.51 22.39 13.51
N PRO A 58 0.56 22.50 14.31
CA PRO A 58 0.60 21.94 15.68
C PRO A 58 -0.53 22.43 16.60
N SER A 59 -1.03 23.66 16.41
CA SER A 59 -2.18 24.21 17.14
C SER A 59 -3.46 23.46 16.84
N ASP A 60 -3.70 23.16 15.58
CA ASP A 60 -4.92 22.50 15.09
C ASP A 60 -4.88 21.02 15.42
N ALA A 61 -3.73 20.38 15.24
CA ALA A 61 -3.47 19.02 15.66
C ALA A 61 -3.74 18.81 17.15
N ALA A 62 -3.30 19.76 18.00
CA ALA A 62 -3.54 19.73 19.43
C ALA A 62 -5.01 19.93 19.79
N SER A 63 -5.72 20.80 19.09
CA SER A 63 -7.16 21.02 19.27
C SER A 63 -7.94 19.74 18.99
N ILE A 64 -7.66 19.09 17.87
CA ILE A 64 -8.27 17.81 17.48
C ILE A 64 -7.92 16.73 18.51
N ALA A 65 -6.66 16.63 18.93
CA ALA A 65 -6.22 15.64 19.92
C ALA A 65 -6.92 15.79 21.28
N ARG A 66 -7.20 17.02 21.72
CA ARG A 66 -7.90 17.29 22.99
C ARG A 66 -9.40 16.99 22.91
N SER A 67 -10.02 17.32 21.78
CA SER A 67 -11.46 17.10 21.57
C SER A 67 -11.80 15.64 21.26
N ALA A 68 -10.80 14.81 20.94
CA ALA A 68 -11.01 13.40 20.70
C ALA A 68 -11.58 12.71 21.94
N SER A 69 -12.77 12.12 21.81
CA SER A 69 -13.39 11.30 22.85
C SER A 69 -12.68 9.95 22.92
N VAL A 70 -11.61 9.88 23.72
CA VAL A 70 -10.85 8.64 23.93
C VAL A 70 -11.36 7.99 25.21
N SER A 71 -12.10 6.87 25.10
CA SER A 71 -12.47 6.09 26.27
C SER A 71 -11.30 5.18 26.69
N ALA A 72 -11.05 5.08 28.01
CA ALA A 72 -10.00 4.20 28.56
C ALA A 72 -10.22 2.71 28.19
N ASP A 73 -11.43 2.33 27.83
CA ASP A 73 -11.80 0.97 27.41
C ASP A 73 -11.41 0.68 25.95
N ALA A 74 -11.36 1.73 25.12
CA ALA A 74 -10.86 1.63 23.74
C ALA A 74 -9.35 1.40 23.66
N LEU A 75 -8.59 1.71 24.71
CA LEU A 75 -7.14 1.57 24.79
C LEU A 75 -6.69 0.21 25.33
N ARG A 76 -7.55 -0.51 26.03
CA ARG A 76 -7.28 -1.85 26.56
C ARG A 76 -7.52 -2.94 25.51
N ARG A 77 -8.33 -2.66 24.52
CA ARG A 77 -8.44 -3.43 23.29
C ARG A 77 -7.68 -2.66 22.22
N PRO A 78 -6.82 -3.32 21.40
CA PRO A 78 -6.37 -2.67 20.18
C PRO A 78 -7.64 -2.24 19.43
N ALA A 79 -7.83 -0.93 19.28
CA ALA A 79 -9.00 -0.40 18.60
C ALA A 79 -8.95 -0.94 17.16
N LEU A 80 -9.87 -1.85 16.86
CA LEU A 80 -10.14 -2.26 15.51
C LEU A 80 -10.49 -0.99 14.73
N PRO A 81 -9.91 -0.75 13.53
CA PRO A 81 -10.37 0.30 12.64
C PRO A 81 -11.89 0.22 12.47
N PRO A 82 -12.60 1.33 12.22
CA PRO A 82 -14.07 1.31 12.04
C PRO A 82 -14.54 0.24 11.08
N ALA A 83 -13.79 -0.07 10.03
CA ALA A 83 -14.10 -1.17 9.11
C ALA A 83 -14.00 -2.55 9.78
N LEU A 84 -13.05 -2.77 10.70
CA LEU A 84 -12.94 -4.01 11.47
C LEU A 84 -13.87 -4.03 12.68
N ALA A 85 -14.20 -2.87 13.25
CA ALA A 85 -15.23 -2.75 14.27
C ALA A 85 -16.62 -3.00 13.66
N GLN A 86 -16.87 -2.58 12.44
CA GLN A 86 -18.08 -2.93 11.68
C GLN A 86 -18.09 -4.40 11.30
N ALA A 87 -16.97 -4.98 10.87
CA ALA A 87 -16.86 -6.43 10.62
C ALA A 87 -17.05 -7.27 11.88
N ALA A 88 -16.67 -6.76 13.06
CA ALA A 88 -16.92 -7.42 14.35
C ALA A 88 -18.36 -7.29 14.85
N LEU A 89 -19.13 -6.33 14.32
CA LEU A 89 -20.57 -6.14 14.59
C LEU A 89 -21.46 -6.99 13.67
N TYR A 90 -20.91 -7.59 12.62
CA TYR A 90 -21.60 -8.51 11.74
C TYR A 90 -21.07 -9.93 11.95
N PRO A 91 -21.78 -10.79 12.72
CA PRO A 91 -21.40 -12.19 12.90
C PRO A 91 -21.87 -13.03 11.70
N ALA A 92 -21.42 -12.70 10.50
CA ALA A 92 -21.67 -13.51 9.32
C ALA A 92 -20.51 -13.34 8.32
N GLY A 93 -19.54 -14.23 8.38
CA GLY A 93 -18.48 -14.37 7.38
C GLY A 93 -17.29 -13.47 7.64
N GLU A 94 -16.29 -13.97 8.36
CA GLU A 94 -14.94 -13.43 8.34
C GLU A 94 -14.49 -13.42 6.87
N THR A 95 -14.41 -12.24 6.26
CA THR A 95 -14.00 -12.12 4.86
C THR A 95 -12.53 -12.51 4.72
N ALA A 96 -12.15 -13.06 3.57
CA ALA A 96 -10.76 -13.42 3.29
C ALA A 96 -9.82 -12.21 3.50
N SER A 97 -10.26 -11.00 3.16
CA SER A 97 -9.50 -9.77 3.39
C SER A 97 -9.24 -9.49 4.88
N THR A 98 -10.24 -9.64 5.72
CA THR A 98 -10.11 -9.45 7.18
C THR A 98 -9.15 -10.46 7.79
N ASN A 99 -9.27 -11.73 7.39
CA ASN A 99 -8.43 -12.81 7.87
C ASN A 99 -6.99 -12.68 7.38
N ALA A 100 -6.78 -12.29 6.12
CA ALA A 100 -5.45 -12.02 5.56
C ALA A 100 -4.78 -10.86 6.30
N ALA A 101 -5.49 -9.75 6.52
CA ALA A 101 -4.98 -8.62 7.28
C ALA A 101 -4.61 -9.02 8.72
N ALA A 102 -5.47 -9.80 9.39
CA ALA A 102 -5.20 -10.28 10.74
C ALA A 102 -3.98 -11.21 10.80
N ALA A 103 -3.81 -12.12 9.83
CA ALA A 103 -2.64 -12.98 9.73
C ALA A 103 -1.37 -12.17 9.49
N ALA A 104 -1.42 -11.19 8.57
CA ALA A 104 -0.29 -10.31 8.27
C ALA A 104 0.14 -9.48 9.48
N ILE A 105 -0.81 -8.93 10.25
CA ILE A 105 -0.53 -8.16 11.47
C ILE A 105 0.14 -9.03 12.54
N ARG A 106 -0.18 -10.32 12.59
CA ARG A 106 0.51 -11.29 13.46
C ARG A 106 1.84 -11.78 12.90
N LEU A 107 2.23 -11.32 11.69
CA LEU A 107 3.40 -11.77 10.95
C LEU A 107 3.35 -13.28 10.62
N ASP A 108 2.16 -13.85 10.56
CA ASP A 108 1.92 -15.25 10.17
C ASP A 108 1.79 -15.36 8.65
N GLN A 109 2.95 -15.41 7.98
CA GLN A 109 3.00 -15.52 6.52
C GLN A 109 2.34 -16.80 6.02
N GLY A 110 2.47 -17.91 6.76
CA GLY A 110 1.89 -19.19 6.36
C GLY A 110 0.36 -19.17 6.34
N ALA A 111 -0.25 -18.60 7.39
CA ALA A 111 -1.70 -18.41 7.43
C ALA A 111 -2.16 -17.42 6.35
N CYS A 112 -1.44 -16.30 6.17
CA CYS A 112 -1.75 -15.31 5.15
C CYS A 112 -1.73 -15.95 3.75
N THR A 113 -0.70 -16.72 3.41
CA THR A 113 -0.58 -17.41 2.11
C THR A 113 -1.75 -18.34 1.86
N ARG A 114 -2.11 -19.20 2.82
CA ARG A 114 -3.26 -20.12 2.66
C ARG A 114 -4.56 -19.39 2.39
N ILE A 115 -4.85 -18.32 3.17
CA ILE A 115 -6.07 -17.53 3.01
C ILE A 115 -6.11 -16.88 1.61
N LEU A 116 -4.98 -16.34 1.15
CA LEU A 116 -4.90 -15.71 -0.16
C LEU A 116 -5.00 -16.72 -1.30
N GLU A 117 -4.43 -17.92 -1.15
CA GLU A 117 -4.53 -19.02 -2.13
C GLU A 117 -5.96 -19.52 -2.24
N ASP A 118 -6.63 -19.79 -1.11
CA ASP A 118 -8.02 -20.25 -1.10
C ASP A 118 -8.93 -19.25 -1.82
N ALA A 119 -8.83 -17.96 -1.46
CA ALA A 119 -9.61 -16.92 -2.09
C ALA A 119 -9.29 -16.73 -3.59
N ALA A 120 -8.02 -16.85 -3.98
CA ALA A 120 -7.61 -16.73 -5.37
C ALA A 120 -8.12 -17.88 -6.24
N ASN A 121 -8.27 -19.09 -5.70
CA ASN A 121 -8.77 -20.25 -6.44
C ASN A 121 -10.24 -20.14 -6.82
N GLU A 122 -11.01 -19.35 -6.09
CA GLU A 122 -12.46 -19.18 -6.28
C GLU A 122 -12.83 -18.02 -7.19
N THR A 123 -11.86 -17.14 -7.53
CA THR A 123 -12.14 -15.88 -8.22
C THR A 123 -11.12 -15.58 -9.33
N SER A 124 -11.46 -14.62 -10.21
CA SER A 124 -10.47 -14.04 -11.13
C SER A 124 -9.43 -13.20 -10.36
N ILE A 125 -8.25 -12.98 -10.94
CA ILE A 125 -7.21 -12.14 -10.32
C ILE A 125 -7.69 -10.72 -10.07
N THR A 126 -8.47 -10.16 -10.98
CA THR A 126 -9.05 -8.82 -10.79
C THR A 126 -9.98 -8.79 -9.57
N GLN A 127 -10.88 -9.76 -9.49
CA GLN A 127 -11.82 -9.84 -8.36
C GLN A 127 -11.09 -10.15 -7.05
N TRP A 128 -10.11 -11.05 -7.06
CA TRP A 128 -9.25 -11.32 -5.90
C TRP A 128 -8.52 -10.07 -5.41
N TRP A 129 -8.01 -9.25 -6.35
CA TRP A 129 -7.36 -8.00 -6.01
C TRP A 129 -8.33 -7.01 -5.33
N ASP A 130 -9.46 -6.74 -5.98
CA ASP A 130 -10.42 -5.74 -5.52
C ASP A 130 -11.15 -6.14 -4.23
N SER A 131 -11.43 -7.45 -4.04
CA SER A 131 -12.21 -7.92 -2.89
C SER A 131 -11.37 -8.42 -1.71
N VAL A 132 -10.09 -8.77 -1.93
CA VAL A 132 -9.25 -9.37 -0.88
C VAL A 132 -7.99 -8.56 -0.63
N ILE A 133 -7.17 -8.31 -1.65
CA ILE A 133 -5.85 -7.68 -1.47
C ILE A 133 -5.99 -6.21 -1.06
N GLU A 134 -6.70 -5.43 -1.85
CA GLU A 134 -6.83 -3.99 -1.59
C GLU A 134 -7.53 -3.69 -0.25
N PRO A 135 -8.64 -4.35 0.11
CA PRO A 135 -9.22 -4.19 1.44
C PRO A 135 -8.31 -4.67 2.58
N ALA A 136 -7.55 -5.76 2.40
CA ALA A 136 -6.61 -6.21 3.43
C ALA A 136 -5.49 -5.18 3.68
N LEU A 137 -4.94 -4.60 2.61
CA LEU A 137 -3.93 -3.54 2.71
C LEU A 137 -4.49 -2.27 3.35
N ALA A 138 -5.73 -1.88 3.01
CA ALA A 138 -6.41 -0.75 3.64
C ALA A 138 -6.59 -0.97 5.16
N LEU A 139 -6.95 -2.20 5.57
CA LEU A 139 -7.09 -2.57 6.98
C LEU A 139 -5.74 -2.54 7.72
N ILE A 140 -4.65 -2.92 7.06
CA ILE A 140 -3.30 -2.85 7.61
C ILE A 140 -2.86 -1.39 7.73
N GLY A 141 -2.99 -0.60 6.66
CA GLY A 141 -2.61 0.82 6.63
C GLY A 141 -3.33 1.66 7.68
N ALA A 142 -4.60 1.36 7.97
CA ALA A 142 -5.35 2.00 9.04
C ALA A 142 -4.79 1.73 10.45
N ARG A 143 -3.97 0.68 10.63
CA ARG A 143 -3.37 0.28 11.91
C ARG A 143 -1.91 0.69 12.11
N SER A 144 -1.20 1.09 11.06
CA SER A 144 0.26 1.17 11.04
C SER A 144 0.87 2.34 11.82
N VAL A 145 0.37 2.62 13.01
CA VAL A 145 0.92 3.72 13.82
C VAL A 145 2.14 3.33 14.66
N LEU A 146 2.38 2.04 14.96
CA LEU A 146 3.47 1.59 15.82
C LEU A 146 4.00 0.20 15.41
N ALA A 147 4.58 0.09 14.23
CA ALA A 147 5.34 -1.10 13.85
C ALA A 147 6.66 -1.15 14.65
N ARG A 148 7.06 -2.32 15.12
CA ARG A 148 8.41 -2.55 15.67
C ARG A 148 9.42 -2.60 14.51
N PRO A 149 10.70 -2.33 14.72
CA PRO A 149 11.71 -2.59 13.71
C PRO A 149 11.64 -4.05 13.24
N GLY A 150 11.42 -4.25 11.94
CA GLY A 150 11.25 -5.58 11.34
C GLY A 150 9.81 -6.08 11.24
N ASP A 151 8.84 -5.45 11.91
CA ASP A 151 7.42 -5.74 11.75
C ASP A 151 6.88 -4.96 10.54
N ASP A 152 6.59 -5.66 9.46
CA ASP A 152 6.01 -5.07 8.26
C ASP A 152 4.91 -5.98 7.71
N PRO A 153 3.66 -5.77 8.17
CA PRO A 153 2.51 -6.55 7.68
C PRO A 153 2.29 -6.46 6.17
N GLU A 154 2.61 -5.34 5.53
CA GLU A 154 2.47 -5.19 4.09
C GLU A 154 3.45 -6.10 3.34
N THR A 155 4.68 -6.27 3.85
CA THR A 155 5.65 -7.23 3.31
C THR A 155 5.14 -8.67 3.44
N VAL A 156 4.42 -9.01 4.52
CA VAL A 156 3.80 -10.34 4.66
C VAL A 156 2.74 -10.56 3.58
N VAL A 157 1.85 -9.59 3.35
CA VAL A 157 0.85 -9.67 2.27
C VAL A 157 1.52 -9.77 0.91
N ALA A 158 2.56 -8.96 0.66
CA ALA A 158 3.28 -8.97 -0.60
C ALA A 158 3.94 -10.32 -0.88
N ALA A 159 4.60 -10.90 0.11
CA ALA A 159 5.24 -12.21 -0.01
C ALA A 159 4.21 -13.34 -0.21
N ALA A 160 3.11 -13.31 0.55
CA ALA A 160 2.02 -14.26 0.45
C ALA A 160 1.32 -14.18 -0.92
N GLY A 161 1.01 -12.96 -1.38
CA GLY A 161 0.40 -12.72 -2.68
C GLY A 161 1.28 -13.18 -3.85
N LEU A 162 2.59 -12.93 -3.79
CA LEU A 162 3.53 -13.45 -4.79
C LEU A 162 3.61 -14.98 -4.78
N ALA A 163 3.54 -15.61 -3.61
CA ALA A 163 3.48 -17.06 -3.51
C ALA A 163 2.20 -17.62 -4.16
N THR A 164 1.05 -17.02 -3.86
CA THR A 164 -0.25 -17.35 -4.47
C THR A 164 -0.22 -17.25 -6.00
N LEU A 165 0.31 -16.16 -6.54
CA LEU A 165 0.41 -15.96 -8.00
C LEU A 165 1.32 -17.01 -8.66
N ARG A 166 2.43 -17.40 -7.99
CA ARG A 166 3.31 -18.48 -8.46
C ARG A 166 2.61 -19.82 -8.45
N HIS A 167 1.85 -20.09 -7.39
CA HIS A 167 1.08 -21.35 -7.25
C HIS A 167 0.04 -21.47 -8.37
N ARG A 168 -0.74 -20.43 -8.62
CA ARG A 168 -1.72 -20.40 -9.74
C ARG A 168 -1.07 -20.66 -11.09
N ARG A 169 0.10 -20.06 -11.33
CA ARG A 169 0.85 -20.31 -12.56
C ARG A 169 1.31 -21.76 -12.69
N ALA A 170 1.85 -22.32 -11.62
CA ALA A 170 2.32 -23.72 -11.59
C ALA A 170 1.17 -24.72 -11.77
N SER A 171 -0.03 -24.40 -11.29
CA SER A 171 -1.23 -25.23 -11.42
C SER A 171 -1.87 -25.20 -12.82
N GLY A 172 -1.28 -24.47 -13.78
CA GLY A 172 -1.80 -24.36 -15.16
C GLY A 172 -3.11 -23.59 -15.28
N LEU A 173 -3.51 -22.86 -14.23
CA LEU A 173 -4.72 -22.02 -14.22
C LEU A 173 -4.60 -20.80 -15.15
N TYR A 174 -3.39 -20.49 -15.58
CA TYR A 174 -3.19 -19.55 -16.67
C TYR A 174 -3.15 -20.32 -17.99
N PRO A 175 -3.91 -19.90 -19.02
CA PRO A 175 -3.72 -20.45 -20.33
C PRO A 175 -2.23 -20.31 -20.66
N ALA A 176 -1.62 -21.36 -21.21
CA ALA A 176 -0.31 -21.23 -21.81
C ALA A 176 -0.47 -20.14 -22.88
N ALA A 177 -0.21 -18.91 -22.50
CA ALA A 177 -0.14 -17.83 -23.43
C ALA A 177 1.05 -18.21 -24.32
N GLU A 178 0.78 -18.90 -25.41
CA GLU A 178 1.59 -18.77 -26.59
C GLU A 178 1.89 -17.31 -26.63
N ILE A 179 3.15 -16.95 -26.66
CA ILE A 179 3.66 -15.59 -26.63
C ILE A 179 2.88 -14.88 -27.73
N ALA A 180 1.75 -14.29 -27.32
CA ALA A 180 0.92 -13.59 -28.23
C ALA A 180 1.83 -12.54 -28.86
N SER A 181 1.73 -12.36 -30.16
CA SER A 181 2.43 -11.32 -30.90
C SER A 181 2.18 -9.91 -30.34
N ARG A 182 1.42 -9.81 -29.25
CA ARG A 182 1.07 -8.62 -28.49
C ARG A 182 1.40 -8.82 -27.02
N CYS A 183 2.46 -8.18 -26.58
CA CYS A 183 2.95 -8.26 -25.19
C CYS A 183 2.94 -6.87 -24.56
N VAL A 184 2.50 -6.80 -23.32
CA VAL A 184 2.59 -5.61 -22.47
C VAL A 184 3.81 -5.75 -21.57
N LEU A 185 4.65 -4.72 -21.53
CA LEU A 185 5.75 -4.65 -20.58
C LEU A 185 5.31 -3.95 -19.30
N LEU A 186 5.49 -4.58 -18.15
CA LEU A 186 5.19 -4.01 -16.85
C LEU A 186 6.50 -3.77 -16.10
N TRP A 187 6.71 -2.56 -15.61
CA TRP A 187 7.95 -2.17 -14.97
C TRP A 187 7.74 -1.42 -13.66
N THR A 188 8.60 -1.68 -12.67
CA THR A 188 8.72 -0.91 -11.45
C THR A 188 10.14 -0.97 -10.90
N THR A 189 10.59 0.10 -10.28
CA THR A 189 11.79 0.14 -9.45
C THR A 189 11.52 -0.30 -8.01
N GLY A 190 10.24 -0.39 -7.62
CA GLY A 190 9.81 -0.79 -6.29
C GLY A 190 9.92 -2.28 -6.03
N SER A 191 10.08 -2.65 -4.77
CA SER A 191 10.08 -4.03 -4.28
C SER A 191 8.81 -4.34 -3.48
N GLY A 192 8.69 -5.55 -2.98
CA GLY A 192 7.59 -5.97 -2.10
C GLY A 192 6.22 -5.79 -2.76
N LEU A 193 5.41 -4.89 -2.21
CA LEU A 193 4.05 -4.64 -2.66
C LEU A 193 3.96 -4.18 -4.12
N TRP A 194 4.89 -3.35 -4.58
CA TRP A 194 4.95 -2.89 -5.96
C TRP A 194 5.20 -4.04 -6.94
N ALA A 195 6.15 -4.91 -6.60
CA ALA A 195 6.41 -6.10 -7.40
C ALA A 195 5.20 -7.04 -7.41
N MET A 196 4.54 -7.25 -6.28
CA MET A 196 3.31 -8.05 -6.21
C MET A 196 2.20 -7.45 -7.09
N ARG A 197 2.01 -6.12 -7.06
CA ARG A 197 1.00 -5.41 -7.88
C ARG A 197 1.26 -5.63 -9.37
N LEU A 198 2.53 -5.53 -9.82
CA LEU A 198 2.89 -5.82 -11.21
C LEU A 198 2.64 -7.28 -11.61
N HIS A 199 3.01 -8.22 -10.76
CA HIS A 199 2.74 -9.64 -11.03
C HIS A 199 1.24 -9.95 -11.05
N GLY A 200 0.45 -9.30 -10.19
CA GLY A 200 -1.01 -9.37 -10.22
C GLY A 200 -1.59 -8.83 -11.53
N LEU A 201 -1.12 -7.65 -11.98
CA LEU A 201 -1.53 -7.07 -13.27
C LEU A 201 -1.16 -7.99 -14.43
N ALA A 202 0.06 -8.54 -14.44
CA ALA A 202 0.49 -9.49 -15.45
C ALA A 202 -0.42 -10.74 -15.49
N ALA A 203 -0.77 -11.26 -14.34
CA ALA A 203 -1.66 -12.41 -14.22
C ALA A 203 -3.08 -12.08 -14.73
N ALA A 204 -3.62 -10.92 -14.35
CA ALA A 204 -4.94 -10.46 -14.81
C ALA A 204 -4.98 -10.25 -16.33
N LEU A 205 -3.90 -9.71 -16.94
CA LEU A 205 -3.79 -9.56 -18.40
C LEU A 205 -3.76 -10.92 -19.09
N VAL A 206 -3.01 -11.87 -18.57
CA VAL A 206 -2.95 -13.24 -19.12
C VAL A 206 -4.31 -13.93 -19.04
N GLU A 207 -5.07 -13.76 -17.95
CA GLU A 207 -6.47 -14.24 -17.88
C GLU A 207 -7.37 -13.65 -18.96
N GLN A 208 -7.06 -12.45 -19.44
CA GLN A 208 -7.78 -11.78 -20.54
C GLN A 208 -7.19 -12.07 -21.93
N GLY A 209 -6.24 -13.01 -22.03
CA GLY A 209 -5.60 -13.38 -23.28
C GLY A 209 -4.53 -12.40 -23.79
N VAL A 210 -4.08 -11.47 -22.95
CA VAL A 210 -3.03 -10.49 -23.31
C VAL A 210 -1.70 -10.94 -22.72
N GLY A 211 -0.69 -11.07 -23.57
CA GLY A 211 0.68 -11.39 -23.14
C GLY A 211 1.26 -10.30 -22.23
N ALA A 212 1.96 -10.69 -21.17
CA ALA A 212 2.56 -9.75 -20.24
C ALA A 212 3.97 -10.19 -19.82
N ARG A 213 4.89 -9.23 -19.68
CA ARG A 213 6.23 -9.42 -19.15
C ARG A 213 6.47 -8.45 -18.02
N VAL A 214 7.05 -8.95 -16.94
CA VAL A 214 7.33 -8.13 -15.74
C VAL A 214 8.83 -7.92 -15.63
N LEU A 215 9.23 -6.66 -15.58
CA LEU A 215 10.60 -6.22 -15.32
C LEU A 215 10.63 -5.57 -13.94
N THR A 216 11.33 -6.20 -12.98
CA THR A 216 11.49 -5.70 -11.61
C THR A 216 12.96 -5.43 -11.30
N GLY A 217 13.20 -4.55 -10.35
CA GLY A 217 14.53 -4.20 -9.85
C GLY A 217 15.03 -2.83 -10.33
N GLU A 218 16.02 -2.33 -9.63
CA GLU A 218 16.73 -1.10 -10.02
C GLU A 218 17.53 -1.37 -11.31
N ARG A 219 16.94 -0.97 -12.42
CA ARG A 219 17.58 -1.02 -13.72
C ARG A 219 17.63 0.39 -14.28
N ASP A 220 18.73 0.69 -14.98
CA ASP A 220 18.86 1.98 -15.64
C ASP A 220 17.94 2.08 -16.88
N ILE A 221 17.77 3.29 -17.35
CA ILE A 221 16.98 3.59 -18.54
C ILE A 221 17.48 2.86 -19.78
N ALA A 222 18.78 2.60 -19.87
CA ALA A 222 19.39 1.91 -21.01
C ALA A 222 18.89 0.46 -21.09
N HIS A 223 18.81 -0.22 -19.95
CA HIS A 223 18.29 -1.58 -19.91
C HIS A 223 16.78 -1.63 -20.25
N LEU A 224 15.98 -0.66 -19.77
CA LEU A 224 14.57 -0.57 -20.13
C LEU A 224 14.40 -0.38 -21.65
N ARG A 225 15.17 0.52 -22.27
CA ARG A 225 15.14 0.76 -23.72
C ARG A 225 15.51 -0.49 -24.51
N GLN A 226 16.59 -1.17 -24.13
CA GLN A 226 16.98 -2.45 -24.76
C GLN A 226 15.86 -3.50 -24.62
N THR A 227 15.19 -3.54 -23.46
CA THR A 227 14.07 -4.46 -23.24
C THR A 227 12.87 -4.11 -24.11
N VAL A 228 12.56 -2.83 -24.29
CA VAL A 228 11.50 -2.35 -25.18
C VAL A 228 11.83 -2.69 -26.64
N GLU A 229 13.06 -2.45 -27.08
CA GLU A 229 13.53 -2.80 -28.43
C GLU A 229 13.48 -4.31 -28.71
N LEU A 230 13.79 -5.14 -27.70
CA LEU A 230 13.80 -6.59 -27.83
C LEU A 230 12.38 -7.19 -27.86
N ILE A 231 11.46 -6.64 -27.05
CA ILE A 231 10.14 -7.20 -26.82
C ILE A 231 9.10 -6.57 -27.77
N GLU A 232 9.33 -5.35 -28.22
CA GLU A 232 8.38 -4.53 -29.02
C GLU A 232 6.96 -4.53 -28.38
N PRO A 233 6.85 -4.09 -27.13
CA PRO A 233 5.59 -4.19 -26.40
C PRO A 233 4.55 -3.23 -27.01
N ILE A 234 3.28 -3.65 -26.97
CA ILE A 234 2.16 -2.79 -27.40
C ILE A 234 1.86 -1.64 -26.43
N ALA A 235 2.28 -1.77 -25.18
CA ALA A 235 2.19 -0.75 -24.14
C ALA A 235 3.22 -1.02 -23.04
N LEU A 236 3.64 0.04 -22.34
CA LEU A 236 4.39 -0.01 -21.11
C LEU A 236 3.48 0.39 -19.95
N VAL A 237 3.43 -0.44 -18.91
CA VAL A 237 2.85 -0.10 -17.61
C VAL A 237 3.97 0.17 -16.65
N MET A 238 3.97 1.34 -16.04
CA MET A 238 4.95 1.74 -15.05
C MET A 238 4.27 2.01 -13.72
N LEU A 239 4.71 1.34 -12.66
CA LEU A 239 4.31 1.68 -11.30
C LEU A 239 5.42 2.49 -10.65
N ALA A 240 5.12 3.75 -10.36
CA ALA A 240 6.08 4.73 -9.83
C ALA A 240 5.65 5.20 -8.45
N ARG A 241 6.61 5.22 -7.52
CA ARG A 241 6.38 5.73 -6.17
C ARG A 241 6.74 7.20 -6.00
N VAL A 242 7.63 7.73 -6.82
CA VAL A 242 8.06 9.13 -6.73
C VAL A 242 8.41 9.68 -8.11
N PRO A 243 7.79 10.78 -8.46
CA PRO A 243 7.68 11.23 -9.84
C PRO A 243 8.98 11.65 -10.53
N ALA A 244 9.88 12.38 -9.85
CA ALA A 244 10.93 13.10 -10.57
C ALA A 244 11.96 12.20 -11.29
N ARG A 245 12.33 11.07 -10.69
CA ARG A 245 13.31 10.13 -11.28
C ARG A 245 12.67 9.29 -12.38
N ASP A 246 11.44 8.90 -12.15
CA ASP A 246 10.64 8.06 -13.03
C ASP A 246 10.14 8.85 -14.24
N LEU A 247 9.88 10.17 -14.06
CA LEU A 247 9.54 11.10 -15.15
C LEU A 247 10.64 11.25 -16.18
N ALA A 248 11.91 11.31 -15.75
CA ALA A 248 13.05 11.36 -16.65
C ALA A 248 13.14 10.09 -17.52
N VAL A 249 12.71 8.94 -16.96
CA VAL A 249 12.63 7.66 -17.67
C VAL A 249 11.56 7.72 -18.76
N ILE A 250 10.35 8.20 -18.43
CA ILE A 250 9.24 8.34 -19.37
C ILE A 250 9.62 9.29 -20.50
N GLY A 251 10.17 10.47 -20.17
CA GLY A 251 10.61 11.46 -21.16
C GLY A 251 11.68 10.90 -22.10
N SER A 252 12.68 10.19 -21.55
CA SER A 252 13.73 9.57 -22.36
C SER A 252 13.22 8.44 -23.24
N LEU A 253 12.26 7.65 -22.75
CA LEU A 253 11.62 6.59 -23.52
C LEU A 253 10.77 7.15 -24.64
N HIS A 254 10.02 8.22 -24.37
CA HIS A 254 9.17 8.88 -25.35
C HIS A 254 9.98 9.50 -26.53
N VAL A 255 11.19 9.97 -26.25
CA VAL A 255 12.09 10.45 -27.31
C VAL A 255 12.54 9.31 -28.25
N SER A 256 12.80 8.12 -27.70
CA SER A 256 13.26 6.97 -28.51
C SER A 256 12.10 6.14 -29.11
N HIS A 257 10.96 6.12 -28.44
CA HIS A 257 9.77 5.35 -28.84
C HIS A 257 8.51 6.21 -28.71
N PRO A 258 8.31 7.21 -29.62
CA PRO A 258 7.24 8.19 -29.49
C PRO A 258 5.84 7.58 -29.65
N GLU A 259 5.72 6.44 -30.30
CA GLU A 259 4.45 5.75 -30.53
C GLU A 259 4.08 4.75 -29.43
N LEU A 260 4.95 4.52 -28.43
CA LEU A 260 4.70 3.56 -27.36
C LEU A 260 3.75 4.16 -26.31
N PRO A 261 2.55 3.60 -26.11
CA PRO A 261 1.67 4.01 -25.03
C PRO A 261 2.27 3.66 -23.67
N VAL A 262 2.24 4.63 -22.74
CA VAL A 262 2.72 4.46 -21.37
C VAL A 262 1.58 4.70 -20.39
N ILE A 263 1.26 3.72 -19.57
CA ILE A 263 0.28 3.83 -18.50
C ILE A 263 1.05 3.93 -17.19
N VAL A 264 0.85 5.02 -16.47
CA VAL A 264 1.54 5.28 -15.19
C VAL A 264 0.57 5.04 -14.05
N GLY A 265 0.83 4.00 -13.27
CA GLY A 265 0.11 3.75 -12.02
C GLY A 265 0.63 4.68 -10.94
N VAL A 266 -0.26 5.49 -10.38
CA VAL A 266 0.03 6.45 -9.32
C VAL A 266 -0.90 6.18 -8.13
N ASP A 267 -0.44 6.56 -6.92
CA ASP A 267 -1.23 6.30 -5.69
C ASP A 267 -2.28 7.40 -5.43
N SER A 268 -2.12 8.59 -6.02
CA SER A 268 -3.06 9.71 -5.87
C SER A 268 -3.06 10.61 -7.10
N ASP A 269 -4.12 11.43 -7.24
CA ASP A 269 -4.19 12.45 -8.29
C ASP A 269 -3.07 13.49 -8.19
N ALA A 270 -2.59 13.78 -6.96
CA ALA A 270 -1.48 14.71 -6.74
C ALA A 270 -0.15 14.17 -7.30
N ASP A 271 0.04 12.86 -7.34
CA ASP A 271 1.22 12.23 -7.94
C ASP A 271 1.15 12.24 -9.47
N ALA A 272 -0.04 12.47 -10.02
CA ALA A 272 -0.28 12.56 -11.45
C ALA A 272 0.09 13.93 -12.05
N ASP A 273 -0.05 15.00 -11.30
CA ASP A 273 0.15 16.39 -11.77
C ASP A 273 1.50 16.69 -12.45
N PRO A 274 2.64 16.19 -11.97
CA PRO A 274 3.93 16.48 -12.59
C PRO A 274 4.26 15.62 -13.83
N LEU A 275 3.38 14.71 -14.25
CA LEU A 275 3.68 13.81 -15.36
C LEU A 275 3.69 14.55 -16.72
N PRO A 276 4.62 14.23 -17.63
CA PRO A 276 4.63 14.79 -18.99
C PRO A 276 3.45 14.21 -19.77
N TRP A 277 2.30 14.85 -19.62
CA TRP A 277 1.07 14.43 -20.28
C TRP A 277 1.17 14.58 -21.79
N GLY A 278 0.86 13.49 -22.47
CA GLY A 278 0.67 13.44 -23.90
C GLY A 278 -0.43 12.42 -24.18
N PRO A 279 -0.93 12.35 -25.42
CA PRO A 279 -2.01 11.42 -25.77
C PRO A 279 -1.66 9.95 -25.51
N LEU A 280 -0.36 9.65 -25.39
CA LEU A 280 0.16 8.31 -25.18
C LEU A 280 0.64 8.05 -23.73
N VAL A 281 0.70 9.06 -22.87
CA VAL A 281 1.02 8.90 -21.44
C VAL A 281 -0.23 9.14 -20.62
N ARG A 282 -0.72 8.10 -19.93
CA ARG A 282 -1.99 8.13 -19.19
C ARG A 282 -1.81 7.69 -17.75
N PRO A 283 -2.37 8.41 -16.77
CA PRO A 283 -2.39 7.96 -15.39
C PRO A 283 -3.47 6.92 -15.15
N ALA A 284 -3.25 6.06 -14.18
CA ALA A 284 -4.29 5.22 -13.63
C ALA A 284 -4.07 5.04 -12.12
N LEU A 285 -5.13 5.25 -11.34
CA LEU A 285 -5.08 5.27 -9.88
C LEU A 285 -5.31 3.90 -9.24
N THR A 286 -6.01 3.01 -9.94
CA THR A 286 -6.42 1.72 -9.37
C THR A 286 -5.92 0.56 -10.21
N PHE A 287 -5.83 -0.61 -9.61
CA PHE A 287 -5.50 -1.85 -10.29
C PHE A 287 -6.42 -2.10 -11.51
N GLY A 288 -7.74 -2.04 -11.29
CA GLY A 288 -8.73 -2.18 -12.36
C GLY A 288 -8.68 -1.06 -13.40
N GLY A 289 -8.26 0.16 -13.01
CA GLY A 289 -8.03 1.28 -13.92
C GLY A 289 -6.90 1.00 -14.90
N ILE A 290 -5.74 0.58 -14.39
CA ILE A 290 -4.59 0.19 -15.20
C ILE A 290 -4.98 -0.93 -16.18
N LEU A 291 -5.65 -1.96 -15.67
CA LEU A 291 -6.08 -3.10 -16.49
C LEU A 291 -7.00 -2.65 -17.66
N ARG A 292 -7.96 -1.77 -17.39
CA ARG A 292 -8.87 -1.25 -18.43
C ARG A 292 -8.14 -0.46 -19.51
N GLU A 293 -7.20 0.42 -19.11
CA GLU A 293 -6.41 1.21 -20.08
C GLU A 293 -5.57 0.29 -20.99
N VAL A 294 -4.92 -0.71 -20.41
CA VAL A 294 -4.14 -1.69 -21.17
C VAL A 294 -5.02 -2.49 -22.13
N LEU A 295 -6.16 -2.99 -21.65
CA LEU A 295 -7.09 -3.76 -22.50
C LEU A 295 -7.71 -2.93 -23.63
N ALA A 296 -7.87 -1.62 -23.44
CA ALA A 296 -8.33 -0.71 -24.50
C ALA A 296 -7.29 -0.57 -25.63
N ILE A 297 -5.99 -0.64 -25.31
CA ILE A 297 -4.89 -0.61 -26.29
C ILE A 297 -4.72 -1.97 -26.97
N ALA A 298 -4.94 -3.06 -26.24
CA ALA A 298 -4.73 -4.42 -26.73
C ALA A 298 -5.83 -4.94 -27.69
N ARG A 299 -6.95 -4.24 -27.79
CA ARG A 299 -8.05 -4.53 -28.73
C ARG A 299 -7.73 -4.03 -30.13
#